data_1c682a5b5e448834104da3b0d0258dcf
#
_entry.id   1c682a5b5e448834104da3b0d0258dcf
#
_cell.length_a   1.000
_cell.length_b   1.000
_cell.length_c   1.000
_cell.angle_alpha   90.00
_cell.angle_beta   90.00
_cell.angle_gamma   90.00
#
_symmetry.space_group_name_H-M   'P 1'
#
loop_
_entity.id
_entity.type
_entity.pdbx_description
1 polymer ?
#
loop_
_entity_poly.entity_id
_entity_poly.type
_entity_poly.pdbx_seq_one_letter_code
_entity_poly.pdbx_strand_id
1 'polypeptide(L)'
;MSKSLNHLLQDARIWQGHKPQKHASPAEHTGYQVLDNQLGGLGWPKGALSECLLDSCGIGELHLVLPLMQKVARQGKTIFWLNPPHTPYAPALARAGVNTDQLVLVQTHDSADFLWTLENCLRSPVTGLV
;
A
#
# COMPACT_ATOMS: atom_id res chain seq x y z
N MET A 1 10.80 35.99 -6.84
CA MET A 1 9.80 35.16 -6.14
C MET A 1 9.31 35.90 -4.91
N SER A 2 8.00 35.99 -4.73
CA SER A 2 7.41 36.73 -3.62
C SER A 2 7.78 36.11 -2.27
N LYS A 3 8.03 36.97 -1.25
CA LYS A 3 8.29 36.52 0.14
C LYS A 3 7.20 35.58 0.68
N SER A 4 5.95 35.72 0.20
CA SER A 4 4.82 34.85 0.54
C SER A 4 4.99 33.40 0.06
N LEU A 5 5.50 33.18 -1.16
CA LEU A 5 5.69 31.83 -1.70
C LEU A 5 6.78 31.07 -0.93
N ASN A 6 7.90 31.73 -0.63
CA ASN A 6 8.98 31.11 0.14
C ASN A 6 8.53 30.73 1.56
N HIS A 7 7.66 31.53 2.16
CA HIS A 7 7.09 31.21 3.48
C HIS A 7 6.17 29.98 3.40
N LEU A 8 5.32 29.88 2.36
CA LEU A 8 4.46 28.72 2.15
C LEU A 8 5.28 27.44 1.90
N LEU A 9 6.38 27.53 1.16
CA LEU A 9 7.25 26.39 0.85
C LEU A 9 8.06 25.88 2.08
N GLN A 10 8.07 26.62 3.17
CA GLN A 10 8.65 26.20 4.45
C GLN A 10 7.64 25.42 5.32
N ASP A 11 6.35 25.46 4.99
CA ASP A 11 5.33 24.70 5.73
C ASP A 11 5.48 23.21 5.38
N ALA A 12 5.71 22.39 6.42
CA ALA A 12 5.89 20.94 6.27
C ALA A 12 4.68 20.20 5.64
N ARG A 13 3.51 20.86 5.59
CA ARG A 13 2.29 20.34 4.97
C ARG A 13 2.24 20.59 3.46
N ILE A 14 3.14 21.43 2.92
CA ILE A 14 3.20 21.80 1.50
C ILE A 14 4.35 21.07 0.84
N TRP A 15 4.03 20.23 -0.11
CA TRP A 15 4.99 19.46 -0.86
C TRP A 15 5.22 20.05 -2.27
N GLN A 16 6.48 20.01 -2.73
CA GLN A 16 6.87 20.36 -4.09
C GLN A 16 7.06 19.07 -4.91
N GLY A 17 6.22 18.85 -5.93
CA GLY A 17 6.16 17.62 -6.67
C GLY A 17 7.45 17.15 -7.36
N HIS A 18 8.41 18.04 -7.58
CA HIS A 18 9.71 17.72 -8.18
C HIS A 18 10.81 17.40 -7.14
N LYS A 19 10.53 17.55 -5.85
CA LYS A 19 11.49 17.22 -4.79
C LYS A 19 11.07 15.94 -4.10
N PRO A 20 11.95 14.93 -4.02
CA PRO A 20 11.64 13.75 -3.23
C PRO A 20 11.39 14.18 -1.79
N GLN A 21 10.20 13.92 -1.29
CA GLN A 21 9.87 14.15 0.10
C GLN A 21 10.59 13.08 0.91
N LYS A 22 11.49 13.48 1.80
CA LYS A 22 11.99 12.57 2.83
C LYS A 22 10.84 12.37 3.81
N HIS A 23 10.08 11.30 3.60
CA HIS A 23 9.03 10.95 4.54
C HIS A 23 9.65 10.64 5.90
N ALA A 24 9.36 11.45 6.89
CA ALA A 24 9.65 11.17 8.28
C ALA A 24 8.74 10.06 8.85
N SER A 25 7.81 9.57 8.03
CA SER A 25 6.86 8.52 8.40
C SER A 25 7.53 7.15 8.41
N PRO A 26 7.18 6.28 9.36
CA PRO A 26 7.61 4.89 9.35
C PRO A 26 7.28 4.25 8.00
N ALA A 27 8.18 3.45 7.48
CA ALA A 27 8.00 2.75 6.22
C ALA A 27 8.34 1.26 6.35
N GLU A 28 7.92 0.48 5.37
CA GLU A 28 8.24 -0.94 5.25
C GLU A 28 9.03 -1.16 3.97
N HIS A 29 10.15 -1.87 4.07
CA HIS A 29 10.92 -2.25 2.89
C HIS A 29 10.06 -3.02 1.91
N THR A 30 10.20 -2.69 0.63
CA THR A 30 9.46 -3.35 -0.46
C THR A 30 9.98 -4.75 -0.73
N GLY A 31 11.19 -5.07 -0.29
CA GLY A 31 11.95 -6.26 -0.68
C GLY A 31 12.82 -6.03 -1.92
N TYR A 32 12.75 -4.85 -2.52
CA TYR A 32 13.53 -4.46 -3.71
C TYR A 32 14.26 -3.15 -3.43
N GLN A 33 15.60 -3.23 -3.28
CA GLN A 33 16.41 -2.07 -2.94
C GLN A 33 16.26 -0.90 -3.94
N VAL A 34 16.11 -1.23 -5.23
CA VAL A 34 15.91 -0.21 -6.28
C VAL A 34 14.62 0.56 -6.04
N LEU A 35 13.53 -0.14 -5.71
CA LEU A 35 12.24 0.47 -5.43
C LEU A 35 12.27 1.25 -4.11
N ASP A 36 12.90 0.72 -3.06
CA ASP A 36 13.07 1.43 -1.80
C ASP A 36 13.77 2.78 -2.01
N ASN A 37 14.82 2.81 -2.84
CA ASN A 37 15.53 4.04 -3.17
C ASN A 37 14.64 5.06 -3.89
N GLN A 38 13.76 4.60 -4.79
CA GLN A 38 12.81 5.47 -5.50
C GLN A 38 11.70 6.01 -4.56
N LEU A 39 11.32 5.21 -3.56
CA LEU A 39 10.36 5.60 -2.52
C LEU A 39 10.99 6.37 -1.36
N GLY A 40 12.05 7.13 -1.62
CA GLY A 40 12.76 7.95 -0.62
C GLY A 40 13.71 7.17 0.28
N GLY A 41 14.09 5.95 -0.10
CA GLY A 41 15.06 5.09 0.59
C GLY A 41 14.48 4.23 1.72
N LEU A 42 13.17 4.30 1.96
CA LEU A 42 12.52 3.65 3.10
C LEU A 42 11.52 2.55 2.72
N GLY A 43 11.04 2.54 1.47
CA GLY A 43 10.03 1.60 0.99
C GLY A 43 8.59 2.11 1.14
N TRP A 44 7.63 1.21 1.35
CA TRP A 44 6.21 1.52 1.44
C TRP A 44 5.91 2.39 2.68
N PRO A 45 5.29 3.58 2.52
CA PRO A 45 4.94 4.42 3.66
C PRO A 45 3.82 3.78 4.48
N LYS A 46 3.96 3.74 5.80
CA LYS A 46 2.93 3.24 6.71
C LYS A 46 1.85 4.30 6.94
N GLY A 47 0.61 3.84 7.07
CA GLY A 47 -0.54 4.72 7.32
C GLY A 47 -0.80 5.68 6.17
N ALA A 48 -0.43 5.30 4.95
CA ALA A 48 -0.60 6.07 3.74
C ALA A 48 -1.21 5.21 2.64
N LEU A 49 -1.79 5.86 1.64
CA LEU A 49 -2.23 5.25 0.40
C LEU A 49 -1.06 5.24 -0.58
N SER A 50 -0.78 4.06 -1.15
CA SER A 50 0.15 3.91 -2.28
C SER A 50 -0.64 3.51 -3.51
N GLU A 51 -0.52 4.25 -4.59
CA GLU A 51 -1.17 3.97 -5.87
C GLU A 51 -0.17 3.40 -6.86
N CYS A 52 -0.50 2.27 -7.47
CA CYS A 52 0.28 1.66 -8.54
C CYS A 52 -0.46 1.85 -9.87
N LEU A 53 0.09 2.66 -10.76
CA LEU A 53 -0.46 2.88 -12.09
C LEU A 53 0.15 1.87 -13.06
N LEU A 54 -0.70 1.09 -13.73
CA LEU A 54 -0.29 -0.01 -14.61
C LEU A 54 -0.94 0.17 -15.98
N ASP A 55 -0.20 -0.14 -17.03
CA ASP A 55 -0.74 -0.13 -18.40
C ASP A 55 -1.71 -1.29 -18.65
N SER A 56 -1.53 -2.41 -17.94
CA SER A 56 -2.40 -3.58 -18.02
C SER A 56 -2.29 -4.42 -16.76
N CYS A 57 -3.35 -5.21 -16.45
CA CYS A 57 -3.32 -6.17 -15.35
C CYS A 57 -2.55 -7.44 -15.75
N GLY A 58 -1.94 -8.13 -14.77
CA GLY A 58 -1.30 -9.43 -14.97
C GLY A 58 0.14 -9.36 -15.49
N ILE A 59 0.77 -8.19 -15.42
CA ILE A 59 2.18 -8.00 -15.82
C ILE A 59 3.19 -8.32 -14.69
N GLY A 60 2.69 -8.82 -13.55
CA GLY A 60 3.53 -9.16 -12.39
C GLY A 60 3.45 -8.16 -11.24
N GLU A 61 2.50 -7.23 -11.26
CA GLU A 61 2.27 -6.20 -10.26
C GLU A 61 2.19 -6.74 -8.84
N LEU A 62 1.60 -7.93 -8.70
CA LEU A 62 1.46 -8.57 -7.40
C LEU A 62 2.82 -8.89 -6.76
N HIS A 63 3.85 -9.16 -7.57
CA HIS A 63 5.20 -9.40 -7.04
C HIS A 63 5.75 -8.23 -6.22
N LEU A 64 5.34 -7.00 -6.55
CA LEU A 64 5.78 -5.81 -5.81
C LEU A 64 5.27 -5.79 -4.37
N VAL A 65 4.10 -6.34 -4.12
CA VAL A 65 3.45 -6.33 -2.79
C VAL A 65 3.58 -7.65 -2.04
N LEU A 66 4.01 -8.75 -2.71
CA LEU A 66 4.19 -10.05 -2.05
C LEU A 66 5.10 -10.00 -0.80
N PRO A 67 6.26 -9.33 -0.80
CA PRO A 67 7.09 -9.27 0.40
C PRO A 67 6.40 -8.57 1.58
N LEU A 68 5.60 -7.54 1.29
CA LEU A 68 4.80 -6.84 2.29
C LEU A 68 3.69 -7.75 2.82
N MET A 69 2.96 -8.44 1.94
CA MET A 69 1.91 -9.40 2.34
C MET A 69 2.47 -10.51 3.24
N GLN A 70 3.61 -11.08 2.88
CA GLN A 70 4.30 -12.09 3.72
C GLN A 70 4.62 -11.56 5.12
N LYS A 71 5.13 -10.32 5.19
CA LYS A 71 5.50 -9.69 6.46
C LYS A 71 4.27 -9.44 7.33
N VAL A 72 3.22 -8.86 6.76
CA VAL A 72 1.95 -8.59 7.44
C VAL A 72 1.32 -9.87 7.97
N ALA A 73 1.25 -10.91 7.13
CA ALA A 73 0.71 -12.20 7.52
C ALA A 73 1.51 -12.86 8.66
N ARG A 74 2.86 -12.77 8.62
CA ARG A 74 3.72 -13.26 9.72
C ARG A 74 3.53 -12.51 11.03
N GLN A 75 3.08 -11.29 11.00
CA GLN A 75 2.73 -10.50 12.19
C GLN A 75 1.35 -10.87 12.75
N GLY A 76 0.64 -11.83 12.15
CA GLY A 76 -0.72 -12.20 12.53
C GLY A 76 -1.76 -11.14 12.20
N LYS A 77 -1.41 -10.19 11.32
CA LYS A 77 -2.32 -9.15 10.86
C LYS A 77 -3.09 -9.59 9.63
N THR A 78 -4.32 -9.09 9.52
CA THR A 78 -5.18 -9.39 8.39
C THR A 78 -4.85 -8.52 7.18
N ILE A 79 -4.86 -9.15 6.01
CA ILE A 79 -4.77 -8.52 4.71
C ILE A 79 -6.17 -8.51 4.11
N PHE A 80 -6.74 -7.35 3.86
CA PHE A 80 -7.99 -7.21 3.15
C PHE A 80 -7.74 -6.89 1.68
N TRP A 81 -8.33 -7.67 0.80
CA TRP A 81 -8.24 -7.44 -0.63
C TRP A 81 -9.63 -7.14 -1.17
N LEU A 82 -9.87 -5.86 -1.45
CA LEU A 82 -11.18 -5.36 -1.84
C LEU A 82 -11.29 -5.32 -3.36
N ASN A 83 -12.35 -5.89 -3.89
CA ASN A 83 -12.69 -5.90 -5.31
C ASN A 83 -11.51 -6.24 -6.24
N PRO A 84 -10.73 -7.31 -5.99
CA PRO A 84 -9.72 -7.69 -6.96
C PRO A 84 -10.36 -7.97 -8.32
N PRO A 85 -9.72 -7.56 -9.44
CA PRO A 85 -10.27 -7.77 -10.78
C PRO A 85 -10.41 -9.25 -11.14
N HIS A 86 -9.62 -10.10 -10.49
CA HIS A 86 -9.67 -11.56 -10.62
C HIS A 86 -9.49 -12.20 -9.24
N THR A 87 -10.12 -13.36 -9.04
CA THR A 87 -9.90 -14.15 -7.82
C THR A 87 -8.43 -14.58 -7.73
N PRO A 88 -7.71 -14.22 -6.68
CA PRO A 88 -6.32 -14.62 -6.53
C PRO A 88 -6.17 -16.13 -6.41
N TYR A 89 -5.14 -16.67 -7.04
CA TYR A 89 -4.85 -18.10 -6.97
C TYR A 89 -4.14 -18.43 -5.64
N ALA A 90 -4.92 -18.86 -4.65
CA ALA A 90 -4.44 -19.14 -3.29
C ALA A 90 -3.21 -20.07 -3.22
N PRO A 91 -3.09 -21.16 -4.03
CA PRO A 91 -1.89 -21.99 -3.99
C PRO A 91 -0.61 -21.25 -4.43
N ALA A 92 -0.72 -20.24 -5.32
CA ALA A 92 0.44 -19.43 -5.69
C ALA A 92 0.86 -18.50 -4.56
N LEU A 93 -0.10 -17.87 -3.87
CA LEU A 93 0.15 -17.03 -2.70
C LEU A 93 0.81 -17.85 -1.57
N ALA A 94 0.29 -19.04 -1.29
CA ALA A 94 0.85 -19.93 -0.28
C ALA A 94 2.30 -20.34 -0.63
N ARG A 95 2.57 -20.70 -1.90
CA ARG A 95 3.94 -20.99 -2.37
C ARG A 95 4.86 -19.79 -2.27
N ALA A 96 4.32 -18.60 -2.47
CA ALA A 96 5.05 -17.34 -2.27
C ALA A 96 5.24 -17.01 -0.78
N GLY A 97 4.78 -17.84 0.16
CA GLY A 97 4.96 -17.65 1.60
C GLY A 97 3.98 -16.69 2.26
N VAL A 98 2.86 -16.38 1.60
CA VAL A 98 1.75 -15.63 2.19
C VAL A 98 0.84 -16.61 2.92
N ASN A 99 0.61 -16.40 4.23
CA ASN A 99 -0.38 -17.18 4.96
C ASN A 99 -1.79 -16.74 4.52
N THR A 100 -2.47 -17.62 3.79
CA THR A 100 -3.81 -17.34 3.24
C THR A 100 -4.91 -17.27 4.32
N ASP A 101 -4.68 -17.80 5.53
CA ASP A 101 -5.62 -17.65 6.65
C ASP A 101 -5.72 -16.21 7.15
N GLN A 102 -4.73 -15.39 6.80
CA GLN A 102 -4.71 -13.96 7.09
C GLN A 102 -5.24 -13.09 5.93
N LEU A 103 -5.71 -13.70 4.85
CA LEU A 103 -6.19 -13.02 3.65
C LEU A 103 -7.72 -13.08 3.58
N VAL A 104 -8.35 -11.92 3.57
CA VAL A 104 -9.80 -11.79 3.42
C VAL A 104 -10.08 -11.10 2.09
N LEU A 105 -10.82 -11.79 1.20
CA LEU A 105 -11.30 -11.22 -0.04
C LEU A 105 -12.71 -10.68 0.16
N VAL A 106 -12.94 -9.45 -0.25
CA VAL A 106 -14.25 -8.81 -0.18
C VAL A 106 -14.63 -8.33 -1.58
N GLN A 107 -15.81 -8.73 -2.02
CA GLN A 107 -16.44 -8.24 -3.25
C GLN A 107 -17.64 -7.38 -2.87
N THR A 108 -17.68 -6.17 -3.38
CA THR A 108 -18.79 -5.23 -3.20
C THR A 108 -19.44 -4.93 -4.55
N HIS A 109 -20.72 -4.62 -4.55
CA HIS A 109 -21.47 -4.42 -5.79
C HIS A 109 -21.58 -2.95 -6.19
N ASP A 110 -21.46 -2.04 -5.24
CA ASP A 110 -21.53 -0.61 -5.49
C ASP A 110 -20.47 0.20 -4.73
N SER A 111 -20.36 1.47 -5.08
CA SER A 111 -19.35 2.36 -4.50
C SER A 111 -19.59 2.71 -3.03
N ALA A 112 -20.84 2.72 -2.58
CA ALA A 112 -21.17 3.04 -1.18
C ALA A 112 -20.73 1.89 -0.28
N ASP A 113 -21.04 0.66 -0.64
CA ASP A 113 -20.60 -0.54 0.05
C ASP A 113 -19.07 -0.66 0.05
N PHE A 114 -18.42 -0.32 -1.08
CA PHE A 114 -16.96 -0.31 -1.17
C PHE A 114 -16.35 0.67 -0.17
N LEU A 115 -16.81 1.92 -0.16
CA LEU A 115 -16.27 2.95 0.74
C LEU A 115 -16.53 2.62 2.21
N TRP A 116 -17.71 2.12 2.52
CA TRP A 116 -18.05 1.67 3.88
C TRP A 116 -17.14 0.50 4.32
N THR A 117 -16.93 -0.48 3.45
CA THR A 117 -16.06 -1.62 3.73
C THR A 117 -14.62 -1.17 3.92
N LEU A 118 -14.11 -0.32 3.03
CA LEU A 118 -12.74 0.23 3.12
C LEU A 118 -12.53 0.96 4.45
N GLU A 119 -13.48 1.83 4.83
CA GLU A 119 -13.40 2.56 6.10
C GLU A 119 -13.35 1.62 7.30
N ASN A 120 -14.20 0.57 7.34
CA ASN A 120 -14.20 -0.39 8.42
C ASN A 120 -12.91 -1.22 8.47
N CYS A 121 -12.38 -1.64 7.32
CA CYS A 121 -11.08 -2.31 7.24
C CYS A 121 -9.96 -1.43 7.80
N LEU A 122 -9.91 -0.15 7.40
CA LEU A 122 -8.88 0.79 7.86
C LEU A 122 -8.97 1.12 9.36
N ARG A 123 -10.17 1.10 9.93
CA ARG A 123 -10.39 1.33 11.37
C ARG A 123 -10.11 0.11 12.24
N SER A 124 -10.07 -1.07 11.65
CA SER A 124 -9.91 -2.31 12.39
C SER A 124 -8.48 -2.47 12.93
N PRO A 125 -8.28 -2.78 14.22
CA PRO A 125 -6.96 -2.93 14.82
C PRO A 125 -6.20 -4.18 14.33
N VAL A 126 -6.90 -5.13 13.72
CA VAL A 126 -6.27 -6.34 13.16
C VAL A 126 -5.73 -6.13 11.76
N THR A 127 -6.09 -5.04 11.11
CA THR A 127 -5.67 -4.73 9.74
C THR A 127 -4.18 -4.43 9.69
N GLY A 128 -3.50 -5.06 8.75
CA GLY A 128 -2.11 -4.79 8.43
C GLY A 128 -1.92 -4.23 7.01
N LEU A 129 -2.82 -4.60 6.10
CA LEU A 129 -2.82 -4.16 4.70
C LEU A 129 -4.26 -4.18 4.16
N VAL A 130 -4.61 -3.20 3.38
CA VAL A 130 -5.83 -3.16 2.59
C VAL A 130 -5.46 -2.91 1.14
#